data_0933b6be00b2fcd145e1578ec14679b0
#
_entry.id   0933b6be00b2fcd145e1578ec14679b0
#
_cell.length_a   1.000
_cell.length_b   1.000
_cell.length_c   1.000
_cell.angle_alpha   90.00
_cell.angle_beta   90.00
_cell.angle_gamma   90.00
#
_symmetry.space_group_name_H-M   'P 1'
#
loop_
_entity.id
_entity.type
_entity.pdbx_description
1 polymer ?
#
loop_
_entity_poly.entity_id
_entity_poly.type
_entity_poly.pdbx_seq_one_letter_code
_entity_poly.pdbx_strand_id
1 'polypeptide(L)'
;MAKSLPPYFVFRKRILMANVCQLFSGSSGNSIFLSSGGEKPQNILVDIGVSAKRCEGALKKIGVEPKTISAIFVTHEHVDHISGVRVFAGRYGIPVFAEATVLNELWRTKKIDEKVNAKNVENGVDLGEISVVPFNNSHDSVACVGYHITFGDGKRVGICTDTGYVTKSAKQALLGKTDMVFLESNYEPRMLEFGPYPLMLKNRIGSNSGHLSNDAAAEFALNLVENGTRRIQLCHLSKENNFPDTARQATLNALNSGGKIEGEHFWLGVSKPENDGGVILL
;
A
#
# COMPACT_ATOMS: atom_id res chain seq x y z
N MET A 1 -17.55 12.62 -33.52
CA MET A 1 -18.46 11.90 -32.59
C MET A 1 -17.76 10.61 -32.18
N ALA A 2 -17.15 10.59 -31.01
CA ALA A 2 -16.54 9.36 -30.46
C ALA A 2 -17.70 8.47 -29.96
N LYS A 3 -17.88 7.31 -30.60
CA LYS A 3 -18.83 6.29 -30.12
C LYS A 3 -18.33 5.79 -28.77
N SER A 4 -19.10 6.07 -27.72
CA SER A 4 -18.88 5.46 -26.40
C SER A 4 -18.94 3.94 -26.55
N LEU A 5 -17.90 3.22 -26.17
CA LEU A 5 -17.90 1.76 -26.13
C LEU A 5 -19.00 1.31 -25.16
N PRO A 6 -19.76 0.25 -25.47
CA PRO A 6 -20.83 -0.23 -24.59
C PRO A 6 -20.22 -0.68 -23.22
N PRO A 7 -20.97 -0.53 -22.12
CA PRO A 7 -20.49 -0.85 -20.77
C PRO A 7 -19.95 -2.27 -20.61
N TYR A 8 -20.38 -3.19 -21.45
CA TYR A 8 -19.89 -4.57 -21.51
C TYR A 8 -18.43 -4.67 -21.97
N PHE A 9 -17.98 -3.78 -22.86
CA PHE A 9 -16.61 -3.76 -23.36
C PHE A 9 -15.62 -3.21 -22.32
N VAL A 10 -16.08 -2.24 -21.53
CA VAL A 10 -15.31 -1.67 -20.41
C VAL A 10 -15.14 -2.70 -19.29
N PHE A 11 -16.18 -3.49 -19.00
CA PHE A 11 -16.13 -4.53 -17.96
C PHE A 11 -15.18 -5.67 -18.36
N ARG A 12 -15.20 -6.12 -19.64
CA ARG A 12 -14.31 -7.18 -20.12
C ARG A 12 -12.83 -6.75 -20.16
N LYS A 13 -12.55 -5.48 -20.49
CA LYS A 13 -11.19 -4.93 -20.44
C LYS A 13 -10.67 -4.82 -19.01
N ARG A 14 -11.58 -4.56 -18.04
CA ARG A 14 -11.27 -4.52 -16.60
C ARG A 14 -10.85 -5.88 -16.03
N ILE A 15 -11.36 -6.97 -16.57
CA ILE A 15 -11.03 -8.34 -16.15
C ILE A 15 -9.65 -8.79 -16.65
N LEU A 16 -9.14 -8.22 -17.75
CA LEU A 16 -7.91 -8.65 -18.41
C LEU A 16 -6.64 -7.92 -17.96
N MET A 17 -6.75 -6.84 -17.18
CA MET A 17 -5.61 -6.00 -16.77
C MET A 17 -5.35 -6.17 -15.28
N ALA A 18 -4.08 -6.10 -14.90
CA ALA A 18 -3.70 -5.99 -13.50
C ALA A 18 -4.40 -4.77 -12.87
N ASN A 19 -4.89 -4.92 -11.66
CA ASN A 19 -5.61 -3.86 -10.98
C ASN A 19 -5.32 -3.86 -9.49
N VAL A 20 -5.45 -2.68 -8.89
CA VAL A 20 -5.15 -2.45 -7.48
C VAL A 20 -6.22 -1.57 -6.83
N CYS A 21 -6.40 -1.75 -5.53
CA CYS A 21 -7.35 -0.97 -4.74
C CYS A 21 -6.84 -0.82 -3.31
N GLN A 22 -6.63 0.42 -2.87
CA GLN A 22 -6.44 0.70 -1.44
C GLN A 22 -7.79 0.56 -0.75
N LEU A 23 -8.02 -0.53 -0.05
CA LEU A 23 -9.28 -0.79 0.67
C LEU A 23 -9.42 0.10 1.91
N PHE A 24 -8.32 0.24 2.65
CA PHE A 24 -8.23 1.07 3.86
C PHE A 24 -6.86 1.73 3.93
N SER A 25 -6.81 2.96 4.47
CA SER A 25 -5.56 3.73 4.59
C SER A 25 -5.55 4.62 5.83
N GLY A 26 -4.48 4.55 6.61
CA GLY A 26 -4.22 5.36 7.80
C GLY A 26 -4.20 4.57 9.11
N SER A 27 -3.92 5.23 10.23
CA SER A 27 -3.73 4.63 11.56
C SER A 27 -4.94 3.88 12.13
N SER A 28 -6.10 3.93 11.47
CA SER A 28 -7.29 3.14 11.83
C SER A 28 -7.40 1.80 11.10
N GLY A 29 -6.48 1.52 10.20
CA GLY A 29 -6.35 0.26 9.47
C GLY A 29 -5.89 0.46 8.03
N ASN A 30 -4.99 -0.41 7.59
CA ASN A 30 -4.40 -0.43 6.25
C ASN A 30 -4.73 -1.76 5.57
N SER A 31 -5.04 -1.71 4.28
CA SER A 31 -5.19 -2.91 3.45
C SER A 31 -5.18 -2.51 1.98
N ILE A 32 -4.38 -3.19 1.17
CA ILE A 32 -4.31 -3.00 -0.27
C ILE A 32 -4.65 -4.32 -0.96
N PHE A 33 -5.60 -4.28 -1.87
CA PHE A 33 -5.95 -5.39 -2.75
C PHE A 33 -5.22 -5.24 -4.08
N LEU A 34 -4.68 -6.35 -4.59
CA LEU A 34 -4.00 -6.42 -5.89
C LEU A 34 -4.46 -7.68 -6.63
N SER A 35 -4.63 -7.56 -7.94
CA SER A 35 -5.09 -8.64 -8.82
C SER A 35 -4.31 -8.64 -10.13
N SER A 36 -3.90 -9.82 -10.59
CA SER A 36 -3.26 -9.97 -11.91
C SER A 36 -4.19 -9.68 -13.07
N GLY A 37 -5.50 -9.63 -12.83
CA GLY A 37 -6.47 -9.62 -13.92
C GLY A 37 -6.57 -10.97 -14.64
N GLY A 38 -7.24 -10.98 -15.81
CA GLY A 38 -7.46 -12.19 -16.59
C GLY A 38 -8.71 -12.97 -16.20
N GLU A 39 -8.92 -14.14 -16.85
CA GLU A 39 -10.09 -15.00 -16.61
C GLU A 39 -10.02 -15.75 -15.27
N LYS A 40 -8.80 -16.03 -14.82
CA LYS A 40 -8.51 -16.67 -13.53
C LYS A 40 -7.52 -15.80 -12.75
N PRO A 41 -7.98 -14.65 -12.22
CA PRO A 41 -7.08 -13.70 -11.59
C PRO A 41 -6.47 -14.28 -10.32
N GLN A 42 -5.19 -14.02 -10.13
CA GLN A 42 -4.53 -14.22 -8.85
C GLN A 42 -4.72 -12.95 -8.03
N ASN A 43 -5.28 -13.09 -6.84
CA ASN A 43 -5.63 -12.00 -5.95
C ASN A 43 -4.82 -12.08 -4.67
N ILE A 44 -4.25 -10.96 -4.24
CA ILE A 44 -3.52 -10.87 -2.97
C ILE A 44 -3.98 -9.67 -2.14
N LEU A 45 -3.73 -9.74 -0.84
CA LEU A 45 -3.83 -8.59 0.06
C LEU A 45 -2.46 -8.25 0.62
N VAL A 46 -2.18 -6.96 0.75
CA VAL A 46 -1.11 -6.45 1.59
C VAL A 46 -1.77 -5.78 2.78
N ASP A 47 -1.51 -6.33 3.96
CA ASP A 47 -2.11 -6.02 5.26
C ASP A 47 -3.63 -6.24 5.34
N ILE A 48 -4.11 -6.51 6.53
CA ILE A 48 -5.51 -6.48 6.94
C ILE A 48 -5.59 -5.79 8.30
N GLY A 49 -5.41 -4.49 8.30
CA GLY A 49 -5.37 -3.65 9.50
C GLY A 49 -6.74 -3.34 10.11
N VAL A 50 -7.81 -3.85 9.50
CA VAL A 50 -9.18 -3.77 10.01
C VAL A 50 -9.71 -5.16 10.37
N SER A 51 -10.89 -5.26 11.01
CA SER A 51 -11.49 -6.57 11.27
C SER A 51 -11.73 -7.34 9.97
N ALA A 52 -11.64 -8.68 10.03
CA ALA A 52 -11.91 -9.56 8.88
C ALA A 52 -13.28 -9.23 8.22
N LYS A 53 -14.31 -8.98 9.01
CA LYS A 53 -15.66 -8.60 8.52
C LYS A 53 -15.63 -7.29 7.69
N ARG A 54 -14.86 -6.28 8.13
CA ARG A 54 -14.72 -5.03 7.35
C ARG A 54 -13.97 -5.28 6.05
N CYS A 55 -12.87 -6.05 6.10
CA CYS A 55 -12.11 -6.42 4.91
C CYS A 55 -12.98 -7.18 3.89
N GLU A 56 -13.73 -8.19 4.33
CA GLU A 56 -14.70 -8.91 3.50
C GLU A 56 -15.73 -7.99 2.85
N GLY A 57 -16.26 -7.04 3.62
CA GLY A 57 -17.20 -6.04 3.13
C GLY A 57 -16.60 -5.14 2.04
N ALA A 58 -15.35 -4.69 2.24
CA ALA A 58 -14.64 -3.87 1.26
C ALA A 58 -14.32 -4.64 -0.04
N LEU A 59 -13.88 -5.89 0.08
CA LEU A 59 -13.67 -6.76 -1.09
C LEU A 59 -14.95 -6.94 -1.90
N LYS A 60 -16.08 -7.20 -1.23
CA LYS A 60 -17.40 -7.34 -1.89
C LYS A 60 -17.83 -6.07 -2.60
N LYS A 61 -17.57 -4.88 -2.03
CA LYS A 61 -17.89 -3.59 -2.68
C LYS A 61 -17.19 -3.43 -4.03
N ILE A 62 -15.99 -4.02 -4.19
CA ILE A 62 -15.23 -4.01 -5.46
C ILE A 62 -15.45 -5.28 -6.30
N GLY A 63 -16.44 -6.12 -5.95
CA GLY A 63 -16.81 -7.33 -6.69
C GLY A 63 -15.87 -8.52 -6.51
N VAL A 64 -15.08 -8.54 -5.43
CA VAL A 64 -14.12 -9.61 -5.13
C VAL A 64 -14.66 -10.53 -4.02
N GLU A 65 -14.74 -11.81 -4.30
CA GLU A 65 -15.10 -12.82 -3.30
C GLU A 65 -13.91 -13.11 -2.39
N PRO A 66 -14.03 -12.97 -1.04
CA PRO A 66 -12.91 -13.15 -0.11
C PRO A 66 -12.16 -14.47 -0.26
N LYS A 67 -12.84 -15.56 -0.61
CA LYS A 67 -12.25 -16.88 -0.83
C LYS A 67 -11.31 -16.97 -2.04
N THR A 68 -11.32 -15.96 -2.92
CA THR A 68 -10.43 -15.91 -4.09
C THR A 68 -9.07 -15.30 -3.78
N ILE A 69 -8.86 -14.80 -2.57
CA ILE A 69 -7.55 -14.32 -2.13
C ILE A 69 -6.61 -15.52 -1.97
N SER A 70 -5.48 -15.48 -2.66
CA SER A 70 -4.49 -16.57 -2.69
C SER A 70 -3.36 -16.39 -1.69
N ALA A 71 -3.09 -15.14 -1.25
CA ALA A 71 -2.06 -14.83 -0.26
C ALA A 71 -2.33 -13.50 0.45
N ILE A 72 -1.83 -13.39 1.69
CA ILE A 72 -1.77 -12.16 2.47
C ILE A 72 -0.30 -11.86 2.76
N PHE A 73 0.15 -10.66 2.45
CA PHE A 73 1.48 -10.16 2.78
C PHE A 73 1.36 -9.14 3.92
N VAL A 74 2.17 -9.28 4.95
CA VAL A 74 2.17 -8.38 6.12
C VAL A 74 3.45 -7.54 6.10
N THR A 75 3.30 -6.22 6.20
CA THR A 75 4.44 -5.29 6.21
C THR A 75 5.17 -5.29 7.55
N HIS A 76 4.42 -5.24 8.66
CA HIS A 76 4.93 -5.26 10.03
C HIS A 76 3.80 -5.59 11.04
N GLU A 77 4.15 -5.72 12.34
CA GLU A 77 3.26 -6.28 13.36
C GLU A 77 2.27 -5.30 14.01
N HIS A 78 2.25 -4.01 13.65
CA HIS A 78 1.34 -3.05 14.25
C HIS A 78 -0.13 -3.39 14.00
N VAL A 79 -0.97 -3.05 14.98
CA VAL A 79 -2.39 -3.49 15.00
C VAL A 79 -3.17 -3.00 13.78
N ASP A 80 -2.89 -1.81 13.30
CA ASP A 80 -3.51 -1.23 12.11
C ASP A 80 -3.03 -1.84 10.77
N HIS A 81 -2.19 -2.88 10.83
CA HIS A 81 -1.78 -3.72 9.69
C HIS A 81 -2.24 -5.17 9.81
N ILE A 82 -2.52 -5.66 11.04
CA ILE A 82 -2.74 -7.09 11.27
C ILE A 82 -4.07 -7.47 11.92
N SER A 83 -4.92 -6.51 12.35
CA SER A 83 -6.13 -6.77 13.15
C SER A 83 -7.03 -7.86 12.61
N GLY A 84 -7.15 -8.01 11.30
CA GLY A 84 -7.99 -9.01 10.64
C GLY A 84 -7.27 -10.27 10.20
N VAL A 85 -5.94 -10.26 10.16
CA VAL A 85 -5.11 -11.30 9.53
C VAL A 85 -5.46 -12.70 10.05
N ARG A 86 -5.41 -12.91 11.36
CA ARG A 86 -5.68 -14.22 11.98
C ARG A 86 -7.04 -14.79 11.60
N VAL A 87 -8.08 -13.96 11.72
CA VAL A 87 -9.46 -14.42 11.49
C VAL A 87 -9.70 -14.64 9.99
N PHE A 88 -9.21 -13.76 9.14
CA PHE A 88 -9.39 -13.85 7.69
C PHE A 88 -8.60 -15.04 7.13
N ALA A 89 -7.29 -15.14 7.45
CA ALA A 89 -6.44 -16.24 7.00
C ALA A 89 -6.93 -17.60 7.48
N GLY A 90 -7.27 -17.71 8.77
CA GLY A 90 -7.78 -18.97 9.34
C GLY A 90 -9.14 -19.40 8.78
N ARG A 91 -10.03 -18.43 8.45
CA ARG A 91 -11.35 -18.71 7.88
C ARG A 91 -11.28 -19.28 6.46
N TYR A 92 -10.38 -18.73 5.64
CA TYR A 92 -10.29 -19.08 4.22
C TYR A 92 -9.11 -20.00 3.88
N GLY A 93 -8.28 -20.37 4.88
CA GLY A 93 -7.10 -21.21 4.68
C GLY A 93 -6.00 -20.53 3.85
N ILE A 94 -5.92 -19.18 3.90
CA ILE A 94 -5.02 -18.39 3.07
C ILE A 94 -3.64 -18.31 3.72
N PRO A 95 -2.53 -18.55 2.99
CA PRO A 95 -1.19 -18.38 3.53
C PRO A 95 -0.89 -16.90 3.82
N VAL A 96 -0.18 -16.67 4.93
CA VAL A 96 0.29 -15.35 5.37
C VAL A 96 1.81 -15.29 5.22
N PHE A 97 2.29 -14.31 4.49
CA PHE A 97 3.71 -14.06 4.28
C PHE A 97 4.14 -12.79 5.01
N ALA A 98 5.21 -12.87 5.78
CA ALA A 98 5.86 -11.73 6.43
C ALA A 98 7.35 -12.01 6.63
N GLU A 99 8.11 -10.99 7.02
CA GLU A 99 9.49 -11.15 7.46
C GLU A 99 9.56 -12.05 8.71
N ALA A 100 10.62 -12.82 8.86
CA ALA A 100 10.75 -13.83 9.92
C ALA A 100 10.59 -13.26 11.34
N THR A 101 11.18 -12.08 11.60
CA THR A 101 11.10 -11.42 12.90
C THR A 101 9.66 -10.97 13.20
N VAL A 102 8.93 -10.47 12.18
CA VAL A 102 7.51 -10.13 12.28
C VAL A 102 6.69 -11.38 12.60
N LEU A 103 6.90 -12.50 11.91
CA LEU A 103 6.21 -13.76 12.19
C LEU A 103 6.44 -14.23 13.62
N ASN A 104 7.68 -14.18 14.09
CA ASN A 104 8.01 -14.54 15.48
C ASN A 104 7.27 -13.66 16.49
N GLU A 105 7.19 -12.35 16.23
CA GLU A 105 6.44 -11.41 17.08
C GLU A 105 4.94 -11.68 17.05
N LEU A 106 4.37 -11.98 15.89
CA LEU A 106 2.95 -12.32 15.76
C LEU A 106 2.60 -13.61 16.51
N TRP A 107 3.47 -14.62 16.50
CA TRP A 107 3.33 -15.84 17.31
C TRP A 107 3.46 -15.55 18.80
N ARG A 108 4.50 -14.81 19.21
CA ARG A 108 4.77 -14.47 20.61
C ARG A 108 3.60 -13.70 21.23
N THR A 109 3.00 -12.79 20.49
CA THR A 109 1.87 -11.94 20.94
C THR A 109 0.50 -12.56 20.68
N LYS A 110 0.44 -13.81 20.18
CA LYS A 110 -0.80 -14.53 19.86
C LYS A 110 -1.70 -13.79 18.85
N LYS A 111 -1.07 -13.01 17.95
CA LYS A 111 -1.75 -12.35 16.84
C LYS A 111 -2.02 -13.29 15.68
N ILE A 112 -1.31 -14.42 15.61
CA ILE A 112 -1.61 -15.58 14.76
C ILE A 112 -1.61 -16.85 15.64
N ASP A 113 -2.20 -17.92 15.13
CA ASP A 113 -2.32 -19.24 15.78
C ASP A 113 -2.14 -20.37 14.75
N GLU A 114 -2.27 -21.63 15.19
CA GLU A 114 -2.03 -22.84 14.36
C GLU A 114 -2.93 -22.93 13.13
N LYS A 115 -4.00 -22.13 13.05
CA LYS A 115 -4.89 -22.07 11.89
C LYS A 115 -4.32 -21.20 10.76
N VAL A 116 -3.27 -20.43 11.04
CA VAL A 116 -2.62 -19.55 10.08
C VAL A 116 -1.39 -20.25 9.48
N ASN A 117 -1.41 -20.49 8.18
CA ASN A 117 -0.25 -20.99 7.44
C ASN A 117 0.73 -19.83 7.18
N ALA A 118 1.60 -19.58 8.17
CA ALA A 118 2.57 -18.48 8.13
C ALA A 118 3.87 -18.89 7.44
N LYS A 119 4.40 -18.02 6.56
CA LYS A 119 5.59 -18.27 5.74
C LYS A 119 6.50 -17.03 5.69
N ASN A 120 7.82 -17.25 5.68
CA ASN A 120 8.80 -16.18 5.53
C ASN A 120 8.82 -15.65 4.08
N VAL A 121 8.87 -14.31 3.93
CA VAL A 121 8.90 -13.60 2.65
C VAL A 121 10.31 -13.16 2.22
N GLU A 122 11.33 -13.39 3.05
CA GLU A 122 12.70 -12.82 2.91
C GLU A 122 13.29 -12.89 1.49
N ASN A 123 13.13 -14.02 0.81
CA ASN A 123 13.67 -14.23 -0.54
C ASN A 123 12.66 -13.88 -1.67
N GLY A 124 11.57 -13.20 -1.32
CA GLY A 124 10.46 -12.98 -2.23
C GLY A 124 9.58 -14.22 -2.42
N VAL A 125 8.43 -14.02 -3.02
CA VAL A 125 7.41 -15.06 -3.25
C VAL A 125 6.93 -14.94 -4.68
N ASP A 126 7.06 -16.03 -5.43
CA ASP A 126 6.46 -16.19 -6.75
C ASP A 126 5.19 -17.05 -6.62
N LEU A 127 4.07 -16.46 -6.98
CA LEU A 127 2.76 -17.12 -7.00
C LEU A 127 2.32 -17.53 -8.43
N GLY A 128 3.16 -17.29 -9.44
CA GLY A 128 2.90 -17.50 -10.86
C GLY A 128 2.54 -16.19 -11.58
N GLU A 129 1.32 -15.69 -11.40
CA GLU A 129 0.88 -14.43 -12.03
C GLU A 129 1.23 -13.17 -11.22
N ILE A 130 1.69 -13.32 -9.99
CA ILE A 130 2.14 -12.23 -9.11
C ILE A 130 3.43 -12.68 -8.41
N SER A 131 4.48 -11.88 -8.55
CA SER A 131 5.72 -12.00 -7.79
C SER A 131 5.84 -10.83 -6.82
N VAL A 132 6.21 -11.12 -5.56
CA VAL A 132 6.31 -10.13 -4.47
C VAL A 132 7.70 -10.19 -3.86
N VAL A 133 8.41 -9.07 -3.86
CA VAL A 133 9.77 -8.95 -3.30
C VAL A 133 9.77 -7.88 -2.21
N PRO A 134 10.18 -8.20 -0.97
CA PRO A 134 10.26 -7.23 0.11
C PRO A 134 11.47 -6.31 -0.05
N PHE A 135 11.36 -5.10 0.50
CA PHE A 135 12.47 -4.18 0.74
C PHE A 135 12.32 -3.51 2.10
N ASN A 136 13.42 -3.16 2.75
CA ASN A 136 13.40 -2.63 4.11
C ASN A 136 12.92 -1.18 4.15
N ASN A 137 11.99 -0.89 5.04
CA ASN A 137 11.58 0.43 5.50
C ASN A 137 12.19 0.73 6.87
N SER A 138 12.08 1.99 7.32
CA SER A 138 12.57 2.44 8.62
C SER A 138 11.40 2.84 9.51
N HIS A 139 10.98 1.94 10.39
CA HIS A 139 9.84 2.15 11.29
C HIS A 139 10.11 1.58 12.68
N ASP A 140 9.39 2.06 13.70
CA ASP A 140 9.51 1.62 15.10
C ASP A 140 8.74 0.32 15.37
N SER A 141 9.10 -0.71 14.64
CA SER A 141 8.57 -2.07 14.70
C SER A 141 9.73 -3.07 14.82
N VAL A 142 9.44 -4.34 15.07
CA VAL A 142 10.49 -5.38 15.15
C VAL A 142 11.20 -5.58 13.80
N ALA A 143 10.47 -5.41 12.70
CA ALA A 143 10.95 -5.25 11.33
C ALA A 143 9.83 -4.63 10.50
N CYS A 144 10.17 -3.78 9.53
CA CYS A 144 9.21 -3.20 8.61
C CYS A 144 9.70 -3.34 7.18
N VAL A 145 8.83 -3.84 6.31
CA VAL A 145 9.10 -3.99 4.88
C VAL A 145 8.06 -3.28 4.03
N GLY A 146 8.49 -2.71 2.93
CA GLY A 146 7.65 -2.42 1.78
C GLY A 146 7.71 -3.58 0.78
N TYR A 147 6.89 -3.53 -0.26
CA TYR A 147 6.83 -4.57 -1.28
C TYR A 147 6.95 -4.00 -2.69
N HIS A 148 7.79 -4.65 -3.50
CA HIS A 148 7.80 -4.51 -4.95
C HIS A 148 7.07 -5.70 -5.55
N ILE A 149 6.02 -5.43 -6.32
CA ILE A 149 5.09 -6.44 -6.85
C ILE A 149 5.13 -6.36 -8.37
N THR A 150 5.34 -7.51 -9.02
CA THR A 150 5.35 -7.65 -10.47
C THR A 150 4.22 -8.58 -10.89
N PHE A 151 3.43 -8.16 -11.87
CA PHE A 151 2.35 -8.94 -12.44
C PHE A 151 2.80 -9.65 -13.73
N GLY A 152 2.10 -10.72 -14.10
CA GLY A 152 2.41 -11.51 -15.30
C GLY A 152 2.33 -10.73 -16.61
N ASP A 153 1.57 -9.61 -16.66
CA ASP A 153 1.52 -8.67 -17.78
C ASP A 153 2.69 -7.68 -17.82
N GLY A 154 3.64 -7.79 -16.88
CA GLY A 154 4.81 -6.94 -16.74
C GLY A 154 4.59 -5.64 -15.98
N LYS A 155 3.37 -5.36 -15.50
CA LYS A 155 3.09 -4.21 -14.64
C LYS A 155 3.74 -4.36 -13.28
N ARG A 156 4.15 -3.24 -12.65
CA ARG A 156 4.92 -3.24 -11.41
C ARG A 156 4.40 -2.19 -10.46
N VAL A 157 4.17 -2.61 -9.22
CA VAL A 157 3.65 -1.76 -8.14
C VAL A 157 4.59 -1.76 -6.95
N GLY A 158 4.90 -0.58 -6.41
CA GLY A 158 5.59 -0.40 -5.14
C GLY A 158 4.61 -0.08 -4.02
N ILE A 159 4.86 -0.60 -2.83
CA ILE A 159 4.15 -0.23 -1.60
C ILE A 159 5.21 0.21 -0.60
N CYS A 160 5.22 1.51 -0.26
CA CYS A 160 6.19 2.13 0.64
C CYS A 160 5.42 2.95 1.67
N THR A 161 4.99 2.29 2.73
CA THR A 161 4.26 2.86 3.87
C THR A 161 5.03 2.58 5.15
N ASP A 162 4.78 3.39 6.17
CA ASP A 162 5.39 3.24 7.48
C ASP A 162 6.93 3.30 7.41
N THR A 163 7.40 4.49 7.07
CA THR A 163 8.84 4.77 7.00
C THR A 163 9.15 6.22 7.39
N GLY A 164 10.04 6.41 8.35
CA GLY A 164 10.47 7.76 8.77
C GLY A 164 11.31 8.49 7.72
N TYR A 165 11.93 7.75 6.80
CA TYR A 165 12.64 8.27 5.63
C TYR A 165 12.71 7.22 4.53
N VAL A 166 12.92 7.65 3.29
CA VAL A 166 13.07 6.71 2.16
C VAL A 166 14.44 6.04 2.20
N THR A 167 14.45 4.76 2.56
CA THR A 167 15.67 3.97 2.73
C THR A 167 16.41 3.74 1.41
N LYS A 168 17.70 3.37 1.49
CA LYS A 168 18.46 2.94 0.31
C LYS A 168 17.81 1.73 -0.35
N SER A 169 17.29 0.80 0.45
CA SER A 169 16.58 -0.40 -0.01
C SER A 169 15.32 -0.03 -0.81
N ALA A 170 14.49 0.89 -0.27
CA ALA A 170 13.31 1.40 -0.98
C ALA A 170 13.67 2.08 -2.31
N LYS A 171 14.70 2.95 -2.33
CA LYS A 171 15.18 3.58 -3.56
C LYS A 171 15.62 2.56 -4.60
N GLN A 172 16.38 1.55 -4.21
CA GLN A 172 16.85 0.48 -5.11
C GLN A 172 15.71 -0.39 -5.64
N ALA A 173 14.67 -0.62 -4.83
CA ALA A 173 13.53 -1.42 -5.23
C ALA A 173 12.58 -0.67 -6.19
N LEU A 174 12.41 0.64 -6.02
CA LEU A 174 11.32 1.40 -6.65
C LEU A 174 11.77 2.26 -7.84
N LEU A 175 12.94 2.91 -7.78
CA LEU A 175 13.38 3.84 -8.84
C LEU A 175 13.67 3.09 -10.16
N GLY A 176 13.01 3.54 -11.24
CA GLY A 176 13.11 2.93 -12.56
C GLY A 176 12.49 1.54 -12.70
N LYS A 177 11.77 1.07 -11.67
CA LYS A 177 11.24 -0.30 -11.58
C LYS A 177 9.75 -0.39 -11.30
N THR A 178 9.03 0.72 -11.19
CA THR A 178 7.61 0.73 -10.86
C THR A 178 6.80 1.56 -11.84
N ASP A 179 5.61 1.08 -12.17
CA ASP A 179 4.61 1.82 -12.96
C ASP A 179 3.72 2.66 -12.02
N MET A 180 3.48 2.15 -10.80
CA MET A 180 2.70 2.78 -9.75
C MET A 180 3.35 2.58 -8.37
N VAL A 181 3.24 3.58 -7.49
CA VAL A 181 3.67 3.48 -6.09
C VAL A 181 2.56 3.97 -5.15
N PHE A 182 2.22 3.14 -4.15
CA PHE A 182 1.56 3.59 -2.93
C PHE A 182 2.64 4.15 -2.00
N LEU A 183 2.60 5.46 -1.78
CA LEU A 183 3.63 6.18 -1.04
C LEU A 183 3.04 6.81 0.21
N GLU A 184 3.66 6.57 1.36
CA GLU A 184 3.30 7.28 2.57
C GLU A 184 3.42 8.79 2.42
N SER A 185 2.42 9.54 2.94
CA SER A 185 2.45 10.98 3.14
C SER A 185 1.70 11.27 4.44
N ASN A 186 2.36 10.99 5.56
CA ASN A 186 1.68 10.87 6.83
C ASN A 186 1.29 12.22 7.43
N TYR A 187 2.22 13.15 7.53
CA TYR A 187 1.95 14.39 8.24
C TYR A 187 2.47 15.63 7.51
N GLU A 188 1.79 16.73 7.74
CA GLU A 188 2.26 18.07 7.40
C GLU A 188 3.14 18.57 8.57
N PRO A 189 4.40 19.01 8.33
CA PRO A 189 5.35 19.35 9.40
C PRO A 189 4.82 20.38 10.41
N ARG A 190 4.17 21.44 9.95
CA ARG A 190 3.61 22.48 10.83
C ARG A 190 2.42 21.98 11.64
N MET A 191 1.56 21.14 11.04
CA MET A 191 0.44 20.55 11.77
C MET A 191 0.93 19.62 12.88
N LEU A 192 2.00 18.85 12.63
CA LEU A 192 2.61 18.03 13.66
C LEU A 192 3.25 18.90 14.76
N GLU A 193 4.01 19.93 14.39
CA GLU A 193 4.69 20.83 15.32
C GLU A 193 3.71 21.57 16.24
N PHE A 194 2.66 22.17 15.69
CA PHE A 194 1.71 22.99 16.43
C PHE A 194 0.43 22.27 16.85
N GLY A 195 0.25 21.00 16.42
CA GLY A 195 -0.92 20.18 16.70
C GLY A 195 -1.03 19.75 18.19
N PRO A 196 -2.14 19.09 18.54
CA PRO A 196 -2.46 18.80 19.95
C PRO A 196 -1.69 17.61 20.55
N TYR A 197 -0.88 16.91 19.76
CA TYR A 197 -0.18 15.71 20.23
C TYR A 197 0.87 16.05 21.29
N PRO A 198 1.07 15.19 22.32
CA PRO A 198 2.16 15.31 23.27
C PRO A 198 3.53 15.32 22.57
N LEU A 199 4.51 16.03 23.13
CA LEU A 199 5.86 16.18 22.54
C LEU A 199 6.51 14.81 22.24
N MET A 200 6.37 13.82 23.12
CA MET A 200 6.90 12.46 22.89
C MET A 200 6.34 11.83 21.61
N LEU A 201 5.03 11.99 21.36
CA LEU A 201 4.39 11.44 20.16
C LEU A 201 4.82 12.21 18.91
N LYS A 202 4.92 13.54 18.99
CA LYS A 202 5.47 14.36 17.88
C LYS A 202 6.88 13.93 17.51
N ASN A 203 7.75 13.77 18.50
CA ASN A 203 9.13 13.32 18.29
C ASN A 203 9.19 11.90 17.71
N ARG A 204 8.32 11.00 18.15
CA ARG A 204 8.19 9.65 17.58
C ARG A 204 7.80 9.71 16.11
N ILE A 205 6.73 10.43 15.78
CA ILE A 205 6.19 10.54 14.42
C ILE A 205 7.24 11.17 13.48
N GLY A 206 7.89 12.26 13.89
CA GLY A 206 8.88 12.99 13.09
C GLY A 206 10.29 12.39 13.10
N SER A 207 10.51 11.24 13.77
CA SER A 207 11.82 10.58 13.81
C SER A 207 12.12 9.77 12.55
N ASN A 208 13.40 9.39 12.39
CA ASN A 208 13.82 8.49 11.30
C ASN A 208 13.14 7.10 11.34
N SER A 209 12.59 6.70 12.48
CA SER A 209 11.80 5.48 12.63
C SER A 209 10.30 5.77 12.82
N GLY A 210 9.85 6.98 12.54
CA GLY A 210 8.45 7.36 12.58
C GLY A 210 7.78 7.21 11.22
N HIS A 211 7.31 8.35 10.67
CA HIS A 211 6.57 8.40 9.42
C HIS A 211 7.12 9.45 8.45
N LEU A 212 6.78 9.32 7.18
CA LEU A 212 7.21 10.23 6.13
C LEU A 212 6.37 11.51 6.12
N SER A 213 7.03 12.67 6.17
CA SER A 213 6.36 13.95 6.01
C SER A 213 5.86 14.19 4.58
N ASN A 214 4.92 15.12 4.39
CA ASN A 214 4.48 15.52 3.07
C ASN A 214 5.64 16.02 2.19
N ASP A 215 6.60 16.76 2.77
CA ASP A 215 7.75 17.28 2.03
C ASP A 215 8.67 16.16 1.55
N ALA A 216 8.99 15.20 2.42
CA ALA A 216 9.83 14.05 2.06
C ALA A 216 9.12 13.11 1.06
N ALA A 217 7.80 12.94 1.19
CA ALA A 217 6.99 12.22 0.22
C ALA A 217 6.99 12.91 -1.14
N ALA A 218 6.86 14.23 -1.17
CA ALA A 218 6.86 15.05 -2.38
C ALA A 218 8.22 14.97 -3.12
N GLU A 219 9.34 15.06 -2.38
CA GLU A 219 10.68 14.90 -2.94
C GLU A 219 10.84 13.49 -3.56
N PHE A 220 10.42 12.45 -2.86
CA PHE A 220 10.54 11.10 -3.39
C PHE A 220 9.59 10.82 -4.56
N ALA A 221 8.38 11.42 -4.55
CA ALA A 221 7.45 11.34 -5.68
C ALA A 221 8.06 11.95 -6.95
N LEU A 222 8.76 13.09 -6.84
CA LEU A 222 9.50 13.67 -7.96
C LEU A 222 10.56 12.70 -8.49
N ASN A 223 11.39 12.14 -7.60
CA ASN A 223 12.39 11.15 -7.98
C ASN A 223 11.76 9.92 -8.69
N LEU A 224 10.63 9.42 -8.20
CA LEU A 224 9.91 8.30 -8.83
C LEU A 224 9.44 8.65 -10.24
N VAL A 225 8.84 9.83 -10.45
CA VAL A 225 8.33 10.27 -11.76
C VAL A 225 9.48 10.53 -12.74
N GLU A 226 10.59 11.11 -12.29
CA GLU A 226 11.81 11.30 -13.09
C GLU A 226 12.40 9.96 -13.56
N ASN A 227 12.24 8.90 -12.77
CA ASN A 227 12.69 7.55 -13.09
C ASN A 227 11.59 6.67 -13.72
N GLY A 228 10.51 7.28 -14.24
CA GLY A 228 9.54 6.60 -15.09
C GLY A 228 8.27 6.08 -14.42
N THR A 229 8.10 6.26 -13.11
CA THR A 229 6.84 5.95 -12.43
C THR A 229 5.74 6.88 -12.94
N ARG A 230 4.61 6.32 -13.36
CA ARG A 230 3.51 7.07 -13.95
C ARG A 230 2.36 7.33 -13.00
N ARG A 231 2.27 6.62 -11.88
CA ARG A 231 1.17 6.76 -10.92
C ARG A 231 1.70 6.79 -9.50
N ILE A 232 1.31 7.82 -8.76
CA ILE A 232 1.58 7.95 -7.33
C ILE A 232 0.23 7.97 -6.60
N GLN A 233 0.09 7.11 -5.61
CA GLN A 233 -1.05 7.11 -4.70
C GLN A 233 -0.55 7.42 -3.31
N LEU A 234 -0.77 8.66 -2.84
CA LEU A 234 -0.45 9.04 -1.47
C LEU A 234 -1.37 8.28 -0.52
N CYS A 235 -0.80 7.74 0.54
CA CYS A 235 -1.53 6.92 1.50
C CYS A 235 -1.00 7.09 2.92
N HIS A 236 -1.62 6.43 3.90
CA HIS A 236 -1.27 6.46 5.30
C HIS A 236 -1.22 7.88 5.91
N LEU A 237 -2.17 8.73 5.51
CA LEU A 237 -2.28 10.09 6.03
C LEU A 237 -2.74 10.07 7.50
N SER A 238 -2.09 10.87 8.34
CA SER A 238 -2.53 11.13 9.71
C SER A 238 -3.87 11.85 9.71
N LYS A 239 -4.78 11.37 10.52
CA LYS A 239 -6.10 12.00 10.68
C LYS A 239 -6.03 13.36 11.36
N GLU A 240 -5.05 13.56 12.27
CA GLU A 240 -4.92 14.76 13.09
C GLU A 240 -3.88 15.75 12.53
N ASN A 241 -2.85 15.26 11.84
CA ASN A 241 -1.71 16.08 11.42
C ASN A 241 -1.59 16.20 9.91
N ASN A 242 -2.66 15.94 9.16
CA ASN A 242 -2.66 16.05 7.71
C ASN A 242 -4.06 16.31 7.16
N PHE A 243 -4.12 16.85 5.95
CA PHE A 243 -5.32 16.85 5.11
C PHE A 243 -4.98 16.32 3.72
N PRO A 244 -5.91 15.61 3.06
CA PRO A 244 -5.70 15.08 1.71
C PRO A 244 -5.23 16.14 0.71
N ASP A 245 -5.86 17.31 0.74
CA ASP A 245 -5.50 18.44 -0.17
C ASP A 245 -4.11 19.00 0.15
N THR A 246 -3.70 19.04 1.43
CA THR A 246 -2.37 19.52 1.83
C THR A 246 -1.29 18.55 1.34
N ALA A 247 -1.44 17.26 1.56
CA ALA A 247 -0.51 16.24 1.06
C ALA A 247 -0.41 16.26 -0.47
N ARG A 248 -1.57 16.35 -1.15
CA ARG A 248 -1.64 16.44 -2.61
C ARG A 248 -0.93 17.67 -3.15
N GLN A 249 -1.20 18.84 -2.54
CA GLN A 249 -0.62 20.11 -2.99
C GLN A 249 0.90 20.16 -2.80
N ALA A 250 1.43 19.64 -1.68
CA ALA A 250 2.87 19.53 -1.45
C ALA A 250 3.55 18.72 -2.57
N THR A 251 2.97 17.56 -2.88
CA THR A 251 3.49 16.68 -3.94
C THR A 251 3.37 17.33 -5.33
N LEU A 252 2.23 17.97 -5.64
CA LEU A 252 2.05 18.68 -6.91
C LEU A 252 3.06 19.82 -7.08
N ASN A 253 3.31 20.59 -6.02
CA ASN A 253 4.28 21.68 -6.07
C ASN A 253 5.68 21.18 -6.41
N ALA A 254 6.12 20.09 -5.79
CA ALA A 254 7.43 19.48 -6.10
C ALA A 254 7.50 18.96 -7.54
N LEU A 255 6.47 18.24 -7.99
CA LEU A 255 6.41 17.70 -9.35
C LEU A 255 6.38 18.81 -10.40
N ASN A 256 5.57 19.87 -10.21
CA ASN A 256 5.50 21.01 -11.11
C ASN A 256 6.82 21.79 -11.16
N SER A 257 7.48 21.99 -9.99
CA SER A 257 8.80 22.62 -9.91
C SER A 257 9.88 21.81 -10.64
N GLY A 258 9.73 20.46 -10.70
CA GLY A 258 10.54 19.58 -11.53
C GLY A 258 10.09 19.51 -13.00
N GLY A 259 9.19 20.38 -13.44
CA GLY A 259 8.70 20.42 -14.84
C GLY A 259 7.79 19.26 -15.22
N LYS A 260 7.20 18.56 -14.25
CA LYS A 260 6.27 17.44 -14.50
C LYS A 260 4.82 17.94 -14.50
N ILE A 261 4.02 17.50 -15.45
CA ILE A 261 2.63 17.91 -15.69
C ILE A 261 1.71 16.73 -15.40
N GLU A 262 0.72 16.93 -14.51
CA GLU A 262 -0.28 15.90 -14.23
C GLU A 262 -1.14 15.61 -15.47
N GLY A 263 -1.45 14.33 -15.70
CA GLY A 263 -2.16 13.88 -16.91
C GLY A 263 -1.26 13.60 -18.11
N GLU A 264 -0.05 14.15 -18.13
CA GLU A 264 0.94 13.95 -19.19
C GLU A 264 2.10 13.06 -18.70
N HIS A 265 2.75 13.46 -17.60
CA HIS A 265 3.91 12.78 -17.04
C HIS A 265 3.53 11.79 -15.94
N PHE A 266 2.52 12.11 -15.14
CA PHE A 266 2.07 11.32 -14.00
C PHE A 266 0.57 11.49 -13.71
N TRP A 267 0.06 10.62 -12.83
CA TRP A 267 -1.24 10.72 -12.15
C TRP A 267 -1.03 10.66 -10.65
N LEU A 268 -1.64 11.60 -9.93
CA LEU A 268 -1.52 11.72 -8.48
C LEU A 268 -2.88 11.54 -7.80
N GLY A 269 -3.00 10.47 -6.98
CA GLY A 269 -4.16 10.23 -6.14
C GLY A 269 -3.82 10.36 -4.65
N VAL A 270 -4.85 10.51 -3.82
CA VAL A 270 -4.76 10.42 -2.36
C VAL A 270 -5.76 9.38 -1.88
N SER A 271 -5.31 8.45 -1.06
CA SER A 271 -6.14 7.37 -0.53
C SER A 271 -7.11 7.90 0.53
N LYS A 272 -8.36 7.44 0.46
CA LYS A 272 -9.35 7.68 1.50
C LYS A 272 -9.15 6.71 2.67
N PRO A 273 -9.57 7.06 3.89
CA PRO A 273 -9.53 6.14 5.03
C PRO A 273 -10.26 4.82 4.80
N GLU A 274 -11.35 4.84 4.03
CA GLU A 274 -12.06 3.68 3.51
C GLU A 274 -12.42 3.93 2.03
N ASN A 275 -12.15 2.95 1.17
CA ASN A 275 -12.44 3.04 -0.25
C ASN A 275 -13.95 2.98 -0.50
N ASP A 276 -14.43 3.80 -1.44
CA ASP A 276 -15.83 3.89 -1.86
C ASP A 276 -16.17 3.00 -3.08
N GLY A 277 -15.28 2.06 -3.43
CA GLY A 277 -15.47 1.10 -4.53
C GLY A 277 -14.62 1.39 -5.77
N GLY A 278 -13.72 2.39 -5.71
CA GLY A 278 -12.80 2.69 -6.80
C GLY A 278 -11.68 1.64 -6.92
N VAL A 279 -11.45 1.15 -8.14
CA VAL A 279 -10.35 0.25 -8.49
C VAL A 279 -9.49 0.94 -9.56
N ILE A 280 -8.18 0.89 -9.40
CA ILE A 280 -7.20 1.46 -10.34
C ILE A 280 -6.76 0.35 -11.29
N LEU A 281 -6.93 0.56 -12.59
CA LEU A 281 -6.36 -0.29 -13.65
C LEU A 281 -4.93 0.15 -13.95
N LEU A 282 -4.00 -0.79 -14.06
CA LEU A 282 -2.57 -0.53 -14.34
C LEU A 282 -2.25 -0.50 -15.83
#